data_4741749d5651919ea3b57c144e382788
#
_entry.id   4741749d5651919ea3b57c144e382788
#
_cell.length_a   1.000
_cell.length_b   1.000
_cell.length_c   1.000
_cell.angle_alpha   90.00
_cell.angle_beta   90.00
_cell.angle_gamma   90.00
#
_symmetry.space_group_name_H-M   'P 1'
#
loop_
_entity.id
_entity.type
_entity.pdbx_description
1 polymer ?
#
loop_
_entity_poly.entity_id
_entity_poly.type
_entity_poly.pdbx_seq_one_letter_code
_entity_poly.pdbx_strand_id
1 'polypeptide(L)'
;MINSSISERDFQEYSELIEQGMSQRSACDVLSLSRSSVQRYLKKLNELDELSNSDVVDTTVVTTAGDKSPNKPKVLFYDIETTLAKSYHFQQWQVNLSQKQKIEESHLLSIAWCWNDGDVNGDILSQQEMLEHDDERLVLKLWCLLDNADIVIGHNLKRFDNKKANSYFLKYGLNPPSPYRTIDTLQIAKSKFALPFNNLDYIAEYLNVGRKIPTDVQLWIDCDKGNQDALDLMLDYNKQDVVVLRDVYKRLLTWSNNNVNMNTYNDDRFSCTN
;
A
#
# COMPACT_ATOMS: atom_id res chain seq x y z
N MET A 1 -25.08 -20.36 -14.59
CA MET A 1 -25.30 -18.92 -14.34
C MET A 1 -24.69 -18.65 -12.98
N ILE A 2 -23.52 -18.01 -12.94
CA ILE A 2 -22.83 -17.67 -11.68
C ILE A 2 -23.57 -16.48 -11.08
N ASN A 3 -24.06 -16.65 -9.86
CA ASN A 3 -24.83 -15.63 -9.13
C ASN A 3 -23.95 -14.36 -8.97
N SER A 4 -24.42 -13.21 -9.44
CA SER A 4 -23.64 -11.96 -9.46
C SER A 4 -23.63 -11.18 -8.14
N SER A 5 -24.29 -11.70 -7.11
CA SER A 5 -24.35 -11.11 -5.76
C SER A 5 -23.97 -12.18 -4.71
N ILE A 6 -23.08 -11.80 -3.79
CA ILE A 6 -22.74 -12.60 -2.62
C ILE A 6 -23.75 -12.29 -1.52
N SER A 7 -24.25 -13.32 -0.81
CA SER A 7 -25.03 -13.13 0.40
C SER A 7 -24.11 -12.82 1.59
N GLU A 8 -24.66 -12.20 2.62
CA GLU A 8 -23.94 -11.93 3.88
C GLU A 8 -23.40 -13.20 4.52
N ARG A 9 -24.16 -14.31 4.41
CA ARG A 9 -23.78 -15.63 4.91
C ARG A 9 -22.59 -16.20 4.13
N ASP A 10 -22.61 -16.13 2.79
CA ASP A 10 -21.50 -16.64 1.96
C ASP A 10 -20.22 -15.86 2.24
N PHE A 11 -20.35 -14.56 2.53
CA PHE A 11 -19.20 -13.73 2.89
C PHE A 11 -18.67 -14.06 4.29
N GLN A 12 -19.53 -14.38 5.25
CA GLN A 12 -19.13 -14.78 6.59
C GLN A 12 -18.38 -16.12 6.53
N GLU A 13 -18.89 -17.12 5.79
CA GLU A 13 -18.20 -18.39 5.56
C GLU A 13 -16.85 -18.18 4.85
N TYR A 14 -16.78 -17.28 3.88
CA TYR A 14 -15.53 -16.89 3.23
C TYR A 14 -14.53 -16.29 4.22
N SER A 15 -14.95 -15.36 5.07
CA SER A 15 -14.10 -14.73 6.08
C SER A 15 -13.55 -15.73 7.09
N GLU A 16 -14.37 -16.69 7.54
CA GLU A 16 -13.96 -17.75 8.45
C GLU A 16 -12.87 -18.65 7.82
N LEU A 17 -12.98 -18.96 6.52
CA LEU A 17 -11.96 -19.73 5.81
C LEU A 17 -10.63 -18.96 5.67
N ILE A 18 -10.70 -17.66 5.46
CA ILE A 18 -9.51 -16.78 5.44
C ILE A 18 -8.86 -16.69 6.82
N GLU A 19 -9.64 -16.55 7.90
CA GLU A 19 -9.12 -16.53 9.27
C GLU A 19 -8.47 -17.87 9.67
N GLN A 20 -8.92 -18.98 9.08
CA GLN A 20 -8.30 -20.30 9.23
C GLN A 20 -7.04 -20.48 8.38
N GLY A 21 -6.58 -19.44 7.67
CA GLY A 21 -5.36 -19.45 6.87
C GLY A 21 -5.53 -19.94 5.43
N MET A 22 -6.76 -20.08 4.94
CA MET A 22 -6.99 -20.48 3.55
C MET A 22 -6.77 -19.30 2.60
N SER A 23 -6.16 -19.54 1.43
CA SER A 23 -6.01 -18.50 0.42
C SER A 23 -7.37 -18.08 -0.15
N GLN A 24 -7.48 -16.84 -0.63
CA GLN A 24 -8.71 -16.32 -1.24
C GLN A 24 -9.18 -17.18 -2.43
N ARG A 25 -8.23 -17.67 -3.22
CA ARG A 25 -8.52 -18.56 -4.35
C ARG A 25 -9.20 -19.83 -3.87
N SER A 26 -8.57 -20.51 -2.91
CA SER A 26 -9.10 -21.75 -2.34
C SER A 26 -10.44 -21.55 -1.66
N ALA A 27 -10.61 -20.45 -0.90
CA ALA A 27 -11.88 -20.11 -0.26
C ALA A 27 -13.00 -19.84 -1.29
N CYS A 28 -12.70 -19.09 -2.34
CA CYS A 28 -13.65 -18.85 -3.44
C CYS A 28 -14.02 -20.15 -4.17
N ASP A 29 -13.05 -21.02 -4.42
CA ASP A 29 -13.30 -22.30 -5.10
C ASP A 29 -14.16 -23.24 -4.22
N VAL A 30 -13.88 -23.32 -2.90
CA VAL A 30 -14.67 -24.11 -1.93
C VAL A 30 -16.13 -23.63 -1.88
N LEU A 31 -16.35 -22.33 -1.85
CA LEU A 31 -17.68 -21.72 -1.75
C LEU A 31 -18.35 -21.49 -3.10
N SER A 32 -17.71 -21.85 -4.22
CA SER A 32 -18.16 -21.58 -5.59
C SER A 32 -18.50 -20.10 -5.84
N LEU A 33 -17.75 -19.20 -5.20
CA LEU A 33 -17.90 -17.75 -5.34
C LEU A 33 -17.02 -17.21 -6.46
N SER A 34 -17.51 -16.21 -7.19
CA SER A 34 -16.63 -15.47 -8.11
C SER A 34 -15.81 -14.45 -7.32
N ARG A 35 -14.50 -14.37 -7.58
CA ARG A 35 -13.60 -13.40 -6.95
C ARG A 35 -14.08 -11.96 -7.13
N SER A 36 -14.57 -11.62 -8.33
CA SER A 36 -15.13 -10.30 -8.61
C SER A 36 -16.37 -9.96 -7.78
N SER A 37 -17.12 -10.98 -7.34
CA SER A 37 -18.26 -10.79 -6.44
C SER A 37 -17.82 -10.56 -5.00
N VAL A 38 -16.79 -11.29 -4.52
CA VAL A 38 -16.16 -11.06 -3.21
C VAL A 38 -15.59 -9.64 -3.13
N GLN A 39 -14.88 -9.20 -4.16
CA GLN A 39 -14.31 -7.85 -4.24
C GLN A 39 -15.36 -6.76 -4.16
N ARG A 40 -16.48 -6.89 -4.90
CA ARG A 40 -17.58 -5.93 -4.83
C ARG A 40 -18.23 -5.88 -3.46
N TYR A 41 -18.31 -7.02 -2.78
CA TYR A 41 -18.86 -7.08 -1.43
C TYR A 41 -17.94 -6.43 -0.41
N LEU A 42 -16.63 -6.71 -0.47
CA LEU A 42 -15.61 -6.04 0.37
C LEU A 42 -15.61 -4.52 0.18
N LYS A 43 -15.70 -4.05 -1.05
CA LYS A 43 -15.81 -2.61 -1.34
C LYS A 43 -17.05 -2.01 -0.66
N LYS A 44 -18.18 -2.67 -0.75
CA LYS A 44 -19.43 -2.22 -0.12
C LYS A 44 -19.35 -2.22 1.41
N LEU A 45 -18.68 -3.19 2.02
CA LEU A 45 -18.46 -3.22 3.47
C LEU A 45 -17.56 -2.05 3.93
N ASN A 46 -16.46 -1.79 3.22
CA ASN A 46 -15.59 -0.66 3.53
C ASN A 46 -16.33 0.68 3.43
N GLU A 47 -17.22 0.84 2.43
CA GLU A 47 -18.09 2.02 2.30
C GLU A 47 -19.08 2.14 3.47
N LEU A 48 -19.57 1.01 4.01
CA LEU A 48 -20.47 0.99 5.19
C LEU A 48 -19.73 1.24 6.50
N ASP A 49 -18.52 0.71 6.68
CA ASP A 49 -17.68 0.97 7.84
C ASP A 49 -17.21 2.43 7.90
N GLU A 50 -16.96 3.06 6.77
CA GLU A 50 -16.70 4.50 6.72
C GLU A 50 -17.94 5.32 7.13
N LEU A 51 -19.14 4.87 6.82
CA LEU A 51 -20.40 5.49 7.23
C LEU A 51 -20.71 5.25 8.72
N SER A 52 -20.36 4.07 9.26
CA SER A 52 -20.61 3.74 10.69
C SER A 52 -19.61 4.39 11.65
N ASN A 53 -18.37 4.67 11.20
CA ASN A 53 -17.38 5.41 11.98
C ASN A 53 -17.61 6.93 11.98
N SER A 54 -18.61 7.43 11.23
CA SER A 54 -19.03 8.83 11.29
C SER A 54 -20.10 9.10 12.36
N ASP A 55 -20.67 8.06 12.98
CA ASP A 55 -21.82 8.19 13.91
C ASP A 55 -21.50 7.78 15.36
N VAL A 56 -20.43 8.35 15.94
CA VAL A 56 -20.33 8.45 17.41
C VAL A 56 -20.21 9.92 17.78
N VAL A 57 -21.31 10.64 17.68
CA VAL A 57 -21.52 11.91 18.41
C VAL A 57 -22.88 11.87 19.09
N ASP A 58 -22.78 12.00 20.38
CA ASP A 58 -23.77 12.25 21.41
C ASP A 58 -25.01 13.03 20.94
N THR A 59 -26.18 12.48 21.25
CA THR A 59 -27.49 13.12 21.07
C THR A 59 -27.75 14.21 22.12
N THR A 60 -27.53 15.46 21.76
CA THR A 60 -28.33 16.58 22.25
C THR A 60 -28.32 17.79 21.34
N VAL A 61 -29.47 18.02 20.70
CA VAL A 61 -30.14 19.29 20.45
C VAL A 61 -29.62 20.33 19.47
N VAL A 62 -30.50 20.61 18.47
CA VAL A 62 -30.84 21.88 17.81
C VAL A 62 -30.03 22.30 16.59
N THR A 63 -30.72 22.08 15.44
CA THR A 63 -30.75 22.90 14.21
C THR A 63 -29.96 24.19 14.23
N THR A 64 -28.91 24.26 13.46
CA THR A 64 -28.59 25.42 12.62
C THR A 64 -27.67 25.02 11.46
N ALA A 65 -27.87 25.66 10.33
CA ALA A 65 -27.18 25.57 9.03
C ALA A 65 -25.81 24.94 8.99
N GLY A 66 -25.68 23.95 8.15
CA GLY A 66 -24.53 23.40 7.45
C GLY A 66 -23.15 23.90 7.77
N ASP A 67 -22.49 23.32 8.75
CA ASP A 67 -21.04 23.41 8.88
C ASP A 67 -20.40 22.29 8.04
N LYS A 68 -20.11 22.59 6.78
CA LYS A 68 -19.21 21.78 5.97
C LYS A 68 -17.81 22.02 6.49
N SER A 69 -17.34 21.22 7.46
CA SER A 69 -15.92 21.17 7.77
C SER A 69 -15.15 20.89 6.45
N PRO A 70 -14.12 21.67 6.12
CA PRO A 70 -13.39 21.47 4.87
C PRO A 70 -12.82 20.05 4.87
N ASN A 71 -13.19 19.28 3.84
CA ASN A 71 -12.74 17.91 3.66
C ASN A 71 -11.21 17.94 3.50
N LYS A 72 -10.45 17.60 4.55
CA LYS A 72 -8.99 17.52 4.46
C LYS A 72 -8.62 16.41 3.48
N PRO A 73 -7.64 16.62 2.58
CA PRO A 73 -7.24 15.59 1.63
C PRO A 73 -6.75 14.34 2.37
N LYS A 74 -7.15 13.18 1.87
CA LYS A 74 -6.64 11.89 2.34
C LYS A 74 -5.22 11.68 1.78
N VAL A 75 -4.22 11.87 2.61
CA VAL A 75 -2.80 11.70 2.24
C VAL A 75 -2.33 10.33 2.68
N LEU A 76 -1.95 9.51 1.72
CA LEU A 76 -1.43 8.17 1.94
C LEU A 76 0.09 8.17 1.80
N PHE A 77 0.81 7.79 2.86
CA PHE A 77 2.20 7.37 2.78
C PHE A 77 2.20 5.85 2.65
N TYR A 78 2.92 5.29 1.69
CA TYR A 78 3.02 3.85 1.58
C TYR A 78 4.34 3.41 0.98
N ASP A 79 4.68 2.17 1.24
CA ASP A 79 5.82 1.44 0.71
C ASP A 79 5.44 -0.04 0.53
N ILE A 80 6.03 -0.70 -0.45
CA ILE A 80 5.79 -2.11 -0.73
C ILE A 80 7.08 -2.91 -0.77
N GLU A 81 7.02 -4.14 -0.28
CA GLU A 81 8.06 -5.12 -0.51
C GLU A 81 7.57 -6.22 -1.45
N THR A 82 8.49 -6.74 -2.24
CA THR A 82 8.19 -7.80 -3.20
C THR A 82 9.09 -9.00 -2.95
N THR A 83 8.62 -10.18 -3.31
CA THR A 83 9.45 -11.38 -3.31
C THR A 83 10.57 -11.28 -4.34
N LEU A 84 11.57 -12.14 -4.21
CA LEU A 84 12.62 -12.27 -5.21
C LEU A 84 12.07 -12.95 -6.47
N ALA A 85 12.48 -12.47 -7.63
CA ALA A 85 12.27 -13.21 -8.88
C ALA A 85 13.30 -14.34 -8.99
N LYS A 86 12.88 -15.51 -9.52
CA LYS A 86 13.75 -16.68 -9.68
C LYS A 86 14.00 -16.97 -11.16
N SER A 87 15.24 -17.27 -11.49
CA SER A 87 15.64 -17.58 -12.88
C SER A 87 16.83 -18.52 -12.96
N TYR A 88 16.91 -19.30 -14.07
CA TYR A 88 18.10 -20.06 -14.44
C TYR A 88 19.07 -19.19 -15.23
N HIS A 89 20.36 -19.24 -14.90
CA HIS A 89 21.41 -18.56 -15.65
C HIS A 89 22.72 -19.36 -15.64
N PHE A 90 23.51 -19.23 -16.73
CA PHE A 90 24.76 -19.95 -16.88
C PHE A 90 25.95 -19.25 -16.23
N GLN A 91 25.86 -17.96 -15.96
CA GLN A 91 26.97 -17.14 -15.48
C GLN A 91 26.51 -16.22 -14.35
N GLN A 92 27.44 -15.84 -13.47
CA GLN A 92 27.13 -15.02 -12.29
C GLN A 92 27.24 -13.51 -12.52
N TRP A 93 27.91 -13.09 -13.61
CA TRP A 93 28.19 -11.69 -13.90
C TRP A 93 27.51 -11.26 -15.19
N GLN A 94 27.00 -10.03 -15.23
CA GLN A 94 26.35 -9.42 -16.41
C GLN A 94 25.26 -10.32 -17.04
N VAL A 95 24.39 -10.84 -16.19
CA VAL A 95 23.35 -11.79 -16.62
C VAL A 95 22.25 -11.04 -17.38
N ASN A 96 22.16 -11.29 -18.70
CA ASN A 96 20.98 -10.92 -19.48
C ASN A 96 20.02 -12.11 -19.51
N LEU A 97 18.91 -11.98 -18.81
CA LEU A 97 17.89 -13.02 -18.71
C LEU A 97 16.90 -12.94 -19.87
N SER A 98 16.73 -14.02 -20.58
CA SER A 98 15.62 -14.19 -21.50
C SER A 98 14.36 -14.62 -20.74
N GLN A 99 13.19 -14.36 -21.31
CA GLN A 99 11.91 -14.78 -20.73
C GLN A 99 11.85 -16.31 -20.48
N LYS A 100 12.56 -17.11 -21.29
CA LYS A 100 12.60 -18.59 -21.15
C LYS A 100 13.40 -19.06 -19.94
N GLN A 101 14.25 -18.22 -19.36
CA GLN A 101 15.07 -18.54 -18.18
C GLN A 101 14.36 -18.20 -16.87
N LYS A 102 13.22 -17.53 -16.96
CA LYS A 102 12.41 -17.19 -15.78
C LYS A 102 11.78 -18.45 -15.20
N ILE A 103 11.96 -18.66 -13.91
CA ILE A 103 11.30 -19.71 -13.13
C ILE A 103 10.05 -19.11 -12.50
N GLU A 104 10.19 -17.95 -11.82
CA GLU A 104 9.15 -17.33 -11.03
C GLU A 104 9.27 -15.81 -11.10
N GLU A 105 8.14 -15.13 -11.20
CA GLU A 105 8.09 -13.67 -11.09
C GLU A 105 7.99 -13.23 -9.63
N SER A 106 8.50 -12.04 -9.35
CA SER A 106 8.25 -11.44 -8.05
C SER A 106 6.77 -11.09 -7.91
N HIS A 107 6.21 -11.34 -6.73
CA HIS A 107 4.86 -10.97 -6.33
C HIS A 107 4.89 -10.06 -5.10
N LEU A 108 3.76 -9.48 -4.74
CA LEU A 108 3.66 -8.57 -3.61
C LEU A 108 3.86 -9.37 -2.32
N LEU A 109 4.81 -8.94 -1.48
CA LEU A 109 5.16 -9.62 -0.22
C LEU A 109 4.52 -8.93 0.99
N SER A 110 4.72 -7.62 1.10
CA SER A 110 4.13 -6.80 2.16
C SER A 110 3.77 -5.41 1.67
N ILE A 111 2.87 -4.78 2.38
CA ILE A 111 2.51 -3.36 2.24
C ILE A 111 2.56 -2.71 3.61
N ALA A 112 3.11 -1.51 3.70
CA ALA A 112 2.99 -0.67 4.87
C ALA A 112 2.45 0.70 4.48
N TRP A 113 1.65 1.31 5.35
CA TRP A 113 1.03 2.61 5.04
C TRP A 113 0.68 3.40 6.31
N CYS A 114 0.54 4.71 6.14
CA CYS A 114 -0.19 5.52 7.11
C CYS A 114 -1.00 6.61 6.40
N TRP A 115 -2.12 6.96 6.99
CA TRP A 115 -2.95 8.07 6.54
C TRP A 115 -2.59 9.35 7.29
N ASN A 116 -2.26 10.40 6.55
CA ASN A 116 -1.88 11.69 7.13
C ASN A 116 -0.74 11.54 8.16
N ASP A 117 -0.96 11.95 9.41
CA ASP A 117 -0.03 11.79 10.53
C ASP A 117 -0.47 10.69 11.51
N GLY A 118 -1.33 9.78 11.08
CA GLY A 118 -1.84 8.68 11.90
C GLY A 118 -0.83 7.56 12.15
N ASP A 119 -1.31 6.48 12.71
CA ASP A 119 -0.50 5.29 12.99
C ASP A 119 -0.06 4.60 11.71
N VAL A 120 1.14 4.01 11.76
CA VAL A 120 1.65 3.18 10.67
C VAL A 120 1.07 1.78 10.80
N ASN A 121 0.40 1.36 9.75
CA ASN A 121 -0.17 0.04 9.59
C ASN A 121 0.65 -0.77 8.59
N GLY A 122 0.45 -2.06 8.56
CA GLY A 122 1.07 -2.93 7.57
C GLY A 122 0.35 -4.26 7.46
N ASP A 123 0.57 -4.93 6.34
CA ASP A 123 0.03 -6.26 6.05
C ASP A 123 1.06 -7.04 5.23
N ILE A 124 1.11 -8.34 5.42
CA ILE A 124 2.06 -9.24 4.77
C ILE A 124 1.35 -10.53 4.37
N LEU A 125 1.89 -11.24 3.41
CA LEU A 125 1.41 -12.57 3.07
C LEU A 125 1.58 -13.53 4.26
N SER A 126 0.57 -14.34 4.52
CA SER A 126 0.68 -15.48 5.43
C SER A 126 1.64 -16.53 4.88
N GLN A 127 2.12 -17.45 5.73
CA GLN A 127 2.93 -18.58 5.30
C GLN A 127 2.29 -19.35 4.15
N GLN A 128 0.98 -19.57 4.21
CA GLN A 128 0.25 -20.32 3.19
C GLN A 128 0.20 -19.55 1.88
N GLU A 129 -0.14 -18.25 1.89
CA GLU A 129 -0.15 -17.40 0.70
C GLU A 129 1.24 -17.32 0.05
N MET A 130 2.31 -17.28 0.88
CA MET A 130 3.70 -17.33 0.38
C MET A 130 3.99 -18.63 -0.35
N LEU A 131 3.64 -19.79 0.23
CA LEU A 131 3.89 -21.10 -0.36
C LEU A 131 3.02 -21.35 -1.60
N GLU A 132 1.83 -20.77 -1.66
CA GLU A 132 0.91 -20.85 -2.80
C GLU A 132 1.18 -19.78 -3.88
N HIS A 133 2.10 -18.84 -3.64
CA HIS A 133 2.38 -17.70 -4.49
C HIS A 133 1.14 -16.86 -4.80
N ASP A 134 0.24 -16.74 -3.81
CA ASP A 134 -1.03 -16.02 -3.91
C ASP A 134 -0.95 -14.66 -3.20
N ASP A 135 -0.75 -13.60 -3.98
CA ASP A 135 -0.70 -12.22 -3.50
C ASP A 135 -2.02 -11.44 -3.70
N GLU A 136 -3.11 -12.12 -4.13
CA GLU A 136 -4.36 -11.45 -4.54
C GLU A 136 -4.98 -10.62 -3.41
N ARG A 137 -5.08 -11.16 -2.19
CA ARG A 137 -5.62 -10.46 -1.02
C ARG A 137 -4.88 -9.14 -0.76
N LEU A 138 -3.55 -9.21 -0.78
CA LEU A 138 -2.70 -8.07 -0.49
C LEU A 138 -2.75 -7.03 -1.63
N VAL A 139 -2.80 -7.48 -2.88
CA VAL A 139 -2.97 -6.61 -4.05
C VAL A 139 -4.30 -5.86 -4.02
N LEU A 140 -5.37 -6.53 -3.61
CA LEU A 140 -6.68 -5.91 -3.45
C LEU A 140 -6.67 -4.83 -2.36
N LYS A 141 -6.04 -5.12 -1.23
CA LYS A 141 -5.87 -4.14 -0.15
C LYS A 141 -5.08 -2.92 -0.62
N LEU A 142 -3.98 -3.12 -1.34
CA LEU A 142 -3.21 -2.03 -1.93
C LEU A 142 -4.06 -1.20 -2.89
N TRP A 143 -4.86 -1.87 -3.73
CA TRP A 143 -5.76 -1.18 -4.65
C TRP A 143 -6.77 -0.29 -3.90
N CYS A 144 -7.41 -0.82 -2.84
CA CYS A 144 -8.35 -0.06 -2.02
C CYS A 144 -7.69 1.15 -1.34
N LEU A 145 -6.45 1.00 -0.84
CA LEU A 145 -5.71 2.11 -0.24
C LEU A 145 -5.46 3.23 -1.26
N LEU A 146 -5.03 2.88 -2.47
CA LEU A 146 -4.76 3.86 -3.53
C LEU A 146 -6.03 4.48 -4.09
N ASP A 147 -7.14 3.73 -4.19
CA ASP A 147 -8.43 4.21 -4.68
C ASP A 147 -9.05 5.27 -3.74
N ASN A 148 -8.77 5.16 -2.46
CA ASN A 148 -9.24 6.09 -1.42
C ASN A 148 -8.32 7.30 -1.20
N ALA A 149 -7.16 7.37 -1.86
CA ALA A 149 -6.19 8.44 -1.64
C ALA A 149 -6.38 9.63 -2.58
N ASP A 150 -6.34 10.85 -2.04
CA ASP A 150 -6.22 12.08 -2.86
C ASP A 150 -4.77 12.36 -3.23
N ILE A 151 -3.86 12.07 -2.30
CA ILE A 151 -2.43 12.29 -2.44
C ILE A 151 -1.68 11.05 -1.95
N VAL A 152 -0.73 10.59 -2.75
CA VAL A 152 0.09 9.45 -2.44
C VAL A 152 1.55 9.87 -2.36
N ILE A 153 2.22 9.51 -1.27
CA ILE A 153 3.60 9.89 -0.97
C ILE A 153 4.45 8.65 -0.80
N GLY A 154 5.61 8.60 -1.45
CA GLY A 154 6.57 7.53 -1.33
C GLY A 154 7.97 7.96 -1.76
N HIS A 155 8.92 7.03 -1.71
CA HIS A 155 10.30 7.25 -2.13
C HIS A 155 10.63 6.40 -3.36
N ASN A 156 10.95 7.02 -4.49
CA ASN A 156 11.07 6.37 -5.80
C ASN A 156 9.74 5.82 -6.35
N LEU A 157 8.65 6.30 -5.81
CA LEU A 157 7.29 5.81 -6.01
C LEU A 157 6.88 5.70 -7.49
N LYS A 158 7.20 6.74 -8.27
CA LYS A 158 6.84 6.78 -9.71
C LYS A 158 7.55 5.72 -10.56
N ARG A 159 8.73 5.30 -10.16
CA ARG A 159 9.54 4.34 -10.94
C ARG A 159 9.39 2.91 -10.46
N PHE A 160 9.09 2.71 -9.19
CA PHE A 160 9.00 1.39 -8.58
C PHE A 160 7.59 1.07 -8.09
N ASP A 161 7.17 1.55 -6.94
CA ASP A 161 5.94 1.10 -6.26
C ASP A 161 4.69 1.23 -7.12
N ASN A 162 4.43 2.41 -7.71
CA ASN A 162 3.27 2.61 -8.57
C ASN A 162 3.28 1.71 -9.80
N LYS A 163 4.47 1.47 -10.39
CA LYS A 163 4.55 0.60 -11.56
C LYS A 163 4.34 -0.86 -11.19
N LYS A 164 4.90 -1.30 -10.08
CA LYS A 164 4.69 -2.65 -9.54
C LYS A 164 3.21 -2.85 -9.19
N ALA A 165 2.62 -1.93 -8.44
CA ALA A 165 1.21 -1.96 -8.09
C ALA A 165 0.31 -2.05 -9.34
N ASN A 166 0.53 -1.20 -10.35
CA ASN A 166 -0.23 -1.25 -11.60
C ASN A 166 -0.06 -2.58 -12.35
N SER A 167 1.13 -3.20 -12.29
CA SER A 167 1.35 -4.52 -12.90
C SER A 167 0.55 -5.60 -12.18
N TYR A 168 0.46 -5.54 -10.86
CA TYR A 168 -0.36 -6.46 -10.07
C TYR A 168 -1.86 -6.23 -10.31
N PHE A 169 -2.30 -4.98 -10.37
CA PHE A 169 -3.69 -4.66 -10.71
C PHE A 169 -4.08 -5.22 -12.08
N LEU A 170 -3.21 -5.04 -13.07
CA LEU A 170 -3.41 -5.60 -14.41
C LEU A 170 -3.46 -7.15 -14.38
N LYS A 171 -2.57 -7.80 -13.62
CA LYS A 171 -2.53 -9.27 -13.44
C LYS A 171 -3.87 -9.81 -12.93
N TYR A 172 -4.50 -9.10 -12.00
CA TYR A 172 -5.77 -9.49 -11.39
C TYR A 172 -7.01 -8.89 -12.06
N GLY A 173 -6.85 -8.22 -13.21
CA GLY A 173 -7.97 -7.65 -13.98
C GLY A 173 -8.68 -6.50 -13.26
N LEU A 174 -7.98 -5.81 -12.35
CA LEU A 174 -8.49 -4.62 -11.68
C LEU A 174 -8.37 -3.40 -12.60
N ASN A 175 -9.37 -2.53 -12.55
CA ASN A 175 -9.28 -1.23 -13.18
C ASN A 175 -8.25 -0.35 -12.44
N PRO A 176 -7.68 0.68 -13.09
CA PRO A 176 -6.87 1.66 -12.37
C PRO A 176 -7.65 2.25 -11.18
N PRO A 177 -7.00 2.50 -10.04
CA PRO A 177 -7.62 3.21 -8.93
C PRO A 177 -8.00 4.65 -9.33
N SER A 178 -8.83 5.29 -8.54
CA SER A 178 -9.22 6.70 -8.72
C SER A 178 -7.97 7.59 -8.86
N PRO A 179 -8.03 8.66 -9.69
CA PRO A 179 -6.86 9.52 -9.88
C PRO A 179 -6.41 10.18 -8.60
N TYR A 180 -5.15 10.02 -8.24
CA TYR A 180 -4.51 10.66 -7.09
C TYR A 180 -3.25 11.44 -7.51
N ARG A 181 -2.88 12.40 -6.71
CA ARG A 181 -1.62 13.14 -6.89
C ARG A 181 -0.46 12.38 -6.27
N THR A 182 0.61 12.17 -7.02
CA THR A 182 1.83 11.50 -6.53
C THR A 182 2.90 12.52 -6.13
N ILE A 183 3.42 12.38 -4.91
CA ILE A 183 4.60 13.11 -4.41
C ILE A 183 5.72 12.09 -4.16
N ASP A 184 6.85 12.26 -4.83
CA ASP A 184 7.99 11.36 -4.76
C ASP A 184 9.17 12.07 -4.08
N THR A 185 9.51 11.65 -2.86
CA THR A 185 10.58 12.26 -2.05
C THR A 185 11.95 12.11 -2.69
N LEU A 186 12.21 11.05 -3.48
CA LEU A 186 13.42 10.93 -4.28
C LEU A 186 13.53 12.03 -5.34
N GLN A 187 12.42 12.38 -5.99
CA GLN A 187 12.39 13.44 -6.99
C GLN A 187 12.65 14.81 -6.34
N ILE A 188 12.09 15.06 -5.15
CA ILE A 188 12.36 16.29 -4.40
C ILE A 188 13.85 16.35 -4.05
N ALA A 189 14.39 15.27 -3.47
CA ALA A 189 15.80 15.20 -3.08
C ALA A 189 16.73 15.51 -4.28
N LYS A 190 16.55 14.81 -5.38
CA LYS A 190 17.39 14.98 -6.60
C LYS A 190 17.25 16.35 -7.26
N SER A 191 16.08 16.98 -7.17
CA SER A 191 15.83 18.26 -7.84
C SER A 191 16.28 19.46 -7.03
N LYS A 192 16.37 19.34 -5.71
CA LYS A 192 16.61 20.46 -4.80
C LYS A 192 17.97 20.44 -4.13
N PHE A 193 18.61 19.26 -4.02
CA PHE A 193 19.83 19.11 -3.24
C PHE A 193 20.90 18.34 -4.01
N ALA A 194 22.15 18.64 -3.72
CA ALA A 194 23.32 17.92 -4.24
C ALA A 194 23.83 16.93 -3.18
N LEU A 195 22.97 15.96 -2.78
CA LEU A 195 23.35 14.92 -1.83
C LEU A 195 24.22 13.86 -2.50
N PRO A 196 25.24 13.32 -1.81
CA PRO A 196 26.07 12.21 -2.34
C PRO A 196 25.23 10.97 -2.71
N PHE A 197 24.22 10.64 -1.87
CA PHE A 197 23.28 9.55 -2.11
C PHE A 197 21.84 10.03 -1.90
N ASN A 198 20.90 9.39 -2.60
CA ASN A 198 19.49 9.78 -2.56
C ASN A 198 18.57 8.60 -2.16
N ASN A 199 19.10 7.52 -1.60
CA ASN A 199 18.28 6.48 -1.01
C ASN A 199 17.67 6.96 0.31
N LEU A 200 16.54 6.40 0.69
CA LEU A 200 15.76 6.85 1.84
C LEU A 200 16.57 6.82 3.14
N ASP A 201 17.33 5.74 3.35
CA ASP A 201 18.14 5.56 4.55
C ASP A 201 19.23 6.63 4.70
N TYR A 202 19.96 6.94 3.60
CA TYR A 202 20.97 7.99 3.62
C TYR A 202 20.37 9.37 3.93
N ILE A 203 19.24 9.70 3.29
CA ILE A 203 18.56 10.98 3.52
C ILE A 203 18.08 11.07 4.97
N ALA A 204 17.52 9.99 5.52
CA ALA A 204 17.07 9.95 6.90
C ALA A 204 18.21 10.14 7.89
N GLU A 205 19.34 9.47 7.67
CA GLU A 205 20.56 9.64 8.47
C GLU A 205 21.09 11.07 8.36
N TYR A 206 21.21 11.61 7.15
CA TYR A 206 21.69 12.97 6.90
C TYR A 206 20.83 14.04 7.61
N LEU A 207 19.51 13.81 7.64
CA LEU A 207 18.55 14.70 8.29
C LEU A 207 18.39 14.42 9.79
N ASN A 208 18.99 13.34 10.30
CA ASN A 208 18.87 12.86 11.68
C ASN A 208 17.40 12.66 12.12
N VAL A 209 16.60 12.01 11.25
CA VAL A 209 15.16 11.75 11.49
C VAL A 209 14.81 10.27 11.67
N GLY A 210 15.79 9.37 11.62
CA GLY A 210 15.60 7.96 11.82
C GLY A 210 16.54 7.11 10.98
N ARG A 211 16.37 5.81 11.04
CA ARG A 211 17.09 4.81 10.23
C ARG A 211 16.17 3.66 9.87
N LYS A 212 16.48 3.02 8.75
CA LYS A 212 15.89 1.73 8.39
C LYS A 212 16.39 0.64 9.33
N ILE A 213 15.61 -0.45 9.44
CA ILE A 213 16.09 -1.68 10.08
C ILE A 213 17.14 -2.31 9.15
N PRO A 214 18.36 -2.61 9.61
CA PRO A 214 19.36 -3.28 8.78
C PRO A 214 18.87 -4.66 8.36
N THR A 215 18.88 -4.94 7.07
CA THR A 215 18.49 -6.22 6.49
C THR A 215 19.46 -6.64 5.40
N ASP A 216 19.44 -7.91 5.05
CA ASP A 216 20.15 -8.45 3.89
C ASP A 216 19.22 -9.35 3.06
N VAL A 217 19.71 -9.84 1.95
CA VAL A 217 18.93 -10.69 1.04
C VAL A 217 18.43 -11.99 1.70
N GLN A 218 19.06 -12.43 2.80
CA GLN A 218 18.65 -13.64 3.50
C GLN A 218 17.24 -13.51 4.07
N LEU A 219 16.84 -12.32 4.54
CA LEU A 219 15.48 -12.07 5.00
C LEU A 219 14.45 -12.41 3.91
N TRP A 220 14.66 -11.96 2.68
CA TRP A 220 13.76 -12.28 1.54
C TRP A 220 13.73 -13.78 1.23
N ILE A 221 14.92 -14.44 1.28
CA ILE A 221 15.02 -15.88 1.07
C ILE A 221 14.26 -16.67 2.13
N ASP A 222 14.28 -16.23 3.37
CA ASP A 222 13.61 -16.90 4.46
C ASP A 222 12.10 -16.62 4.46
N CYS A 223 11.65 -15.42 4.05
CA CYS A 223 10.25 -15.14 3.74
C CYS A 223 9.73 -16.08 2.64
N ASP A 224 10.50 -16.25 1.55
CA ASP A 224 10.15 -17.11 0.43
C ASP A 224 9.95 -18.58 0.80
N LYS A 225 10.60 -19.03 1.89
CA LYS A 225 10.40 -20.36 2.48
C LYS A 225 9.20 -20.44 3.44
N GLY A 226 8.48 -19.35 3.64
CA GLY A 226 7.36 -19.27 4.58
C GLY A 226 7.80 -19.27 6.06
N ASN A 227 9.00 -18.79 6.37
CA ASN A 227 9.45 -18.66 7.76
C ASN A 227 8.68 -17.52 8.44
N GLN A 228 7.94 -17.83 9.52
CA GLN A 228 7.09 -16.84 10.21
C GLN A 228 7.91 -15.72 10.85
N ASP A 229 9.02 -16.04 11.51
CA ASP A 229 9.86 -15.01 12.13
C ASP A 229 10.43 -14.04 11.09
N ALA A 230 10.74 -14.53 9.89
CA ALA A 230 11.20 -13.70 8.79
C ALA A 230 10.06 -12.83 8.22
N LEU A 231 8.85 -13.36 8.13
CA LEU A 231 7.67 -12.59 7.70
C LEU A 231 7.35 -11.48 8.71
N ASP A 232 7.40 -11.78 10.01
CA ASP A 232 7.16 -10.79 11.06
C ASP A 232 8.23 -9.67 11.01
N LEU A 233 9.50 -10.03 10.86
CA LEU A 233 10.60 -9.06 10.72
C LEU A 233 10.46 -8.23 9.44
N MET A 234 10.05 -8.82 8.32
CA MET A 234 9.79 -8.13 7.06
C MET A 234 8.67 -7.10 7.19
N LEU A 235 7.61 -7.45 7.92
CA LEU A 235 6.51 -6.52 8.18
C LEU A 235 6.96 -5.33 9.02
N ASP A 236 7.76 -5.57 10.06
CA ASP A 236 8.32 -4.50 10.90
C ASP A 236 9.30 -3.62 10.11
N TYR A 237 10.12 -4.23 9.25
CA TYR A 237 11.01 -3.52 8.34
C TYR A 237 10.22 -2.59 7.42
N ASN A 238 9.18 -3.09 6.76
CA ASN A 238 8.38 -2.30 5.83
C ASN A 238 7.61 -1.15 6.56
N LYS A 239 7.08 -1.41 7.78
CA LYS A 239 6.47 -0.35 8.61
C LYS A 239 7.47 0.74 8.98
N GLN A 240 8.70 0.35 9.35
CA GLN A 240 9.74 1.30 9.69
C GLN A 240 10.11 2.19 8.49
N ASP A 241 10.10 1.65 7.27
CA ASP A 241 10.35 2.42 6.06
C ASP A 241 9.28 3.52 5.87
N VAL A 242 8.02 3.25 6.17
CA VAL A 242 6.95 4.27 6.13
C VAL A 242 7.11 5.33 7.23
N VAL A 243 7.56 4.95 8.45
CA VAL A 243 7.91 5.94 9.50
C VAL A 243 8.99 6.88 9.01
N VAL A 244 10.08 6.32 8.50
CA VAL A 244 11.23 7.09 7.98
C VAL A 244 10.82 7.94 6.78
N LEU A 245 10.04 7.41 5.86
CA LEU A 245 9.50 8.13 4.71
C LEU A 245 8.70 9.38 5.12
N ARG A 246 7.80 9.22 6.08
CA ARG A 246 6.99 10.33 6.60
C ARG A 246 7.85 11.42 7.23
N ASP A 247 8.82 11.05 8.03
CA ASP A 247 9.68 12.00 8.72
C ASP A 247 10.63 12.73 7.75
N VAL A 248 11.19 12.02 6.76
CA VAL A 248 11.94 12.61 5.65
C VAL A 248 11.05 13.59 4.85
N TYR A 249 9.83 13.17 4.50
CA TYR A 249 8.90 14.03 3.78
C TYR A 249 8.63 15.35 4.52
N LYS A 250 8.36 15.30 5.84
CA LYS A 250 8.15 16.50 6.66
C LYS A 250 9.31 17.50 6.56
N ARG A 251 10.54 17.01 6.48
CA ARG A 251 11.75 17.85 6.32
C ARG A 251 11.89 18.39 4.90
N LEU A 252 11.48 17.65 3.88
CA LEU A 252 11.57 18.03 2.48
C LEU A 252 10.40 18.89 2.00
N LEU A 253 9.28 18.90 2.72
CA LEU A 253 8.02 19.51 2.29
C LEU A 253 8.18 20.98 1.89
N THR A 254 8.88 21.78 2.69
CA THR A 254 9.11 23.21 2.46
C THR A 254 9.93 23.52 1.18
N TRP A 255 10.66 22.51 0.68
CA TRP A 255 11.46 22.62 -0.53
C TRP A 255 10.73 22.11 -1.77
N SER A 256 9.57 21.52 -1.58
CA SER A 256 8.79 20.96 -2.68
C SER A 256 8.09 22.08 -3.45
N ASN A 257 8.35 22.18 -4.76
CA ASN A 257 7.56 23.06 -5.65
C ASN A 257 6.14 22.52 -5.88
N ASN A 258 5.87 21.32 -5.39
CA ASN A 258 4.60 20.62 -5.50
C ASN A 258 3.80 20.73 -4.19
N ASN A 259 3.99 21.79 -3.41
CA ASN A 259 3.14 22.04 -2.26
C ASN A 259 1.69 21.97 -2.75
N VAL A 260 0.95 21.00 -2.24
CA VAL A 260 -0.49 20.98 -2.42
C VAL A 260 -0.98 22.25 -1.75
N ASN A 261 -1.63 23.12 -2.52
CA ASN A 261 -2.31 24.24 -1.89
C ASN A 261 -3.46 23.68 -1.07
N MET A 262 -3.19 23.40 0.21
CA MET A 262 -4.17 22.87 1.15
C MET A 262 -5.39 23.80 1.29
N ASN A 263 -5.23 25.08 0.94
CA ASN A 263 -6.33 26.04 0.91
C ASN A 263 -7.33 25.78 -0.21
N THR A 264 -6.98 24.94 -1.22
CA THR A 264 -7.95 24.48 -2.23
C THR A 264 -9.03 23.58 -1.60
N TYR A 265 -8.72 22.97 -0.47
CA TYR A 265 -9.64 22.12 0.31
C TYR A 265 -10.31 22.89 1.48
N ASN A 266 -9.85 24.11 1.77
CA ASN A 266 -10.53 25.04 2.64
C ASN A 266 -11.27 26.04 1.74
N ASP A 267 -12.50 26.39 2.03
CA ASP A 267 -13.28 27.41 1.29
C ASP A 267 -12.64 28.81 1.33
N ASP A 268 -11.51 28.97 2.00
CA ASP A 268 -10.75 30.20 2.15
C ASP A 268 -9.83 30.45 0.94
N ARG A 269 -10.44 30.86 -0.19
CA ARG A 269 -9.78 31.13 -1.47
C ARG A 269 -8.79 32.31 -1.44
N PHE A 270 -8.66 33.00 -0.31
CA PHE A 270 -7.89 34.26 -0.18
C PHE A 270 -6.75 34.19 0.85
N SER A 271 -6.49 33.09 1.51
CA SER A 271 -5.34 32.97 2.40
C SER A 271 -4.07 32.69 1.61
N CYS A 272 -3.14 33.62 1.63
CA CYS A 272 -1.80 33.45 1.08
C CYS A 272 -0.99 32.53 2.01
N THR A 273 -0.47 31.43 1.50
CA THR A 273 0.51 30.61 2.22
C THR A 273 1.87 31.28 2.12
N ASN A 274 2.30 31.95 3.16
CA ASN A 274 3.71 32.32 3.34
C ASN A 274 4.52 31.09 3.74
#